data_1de82d300cf9f80c6f370673f3b24a99
#
_entry.id   1de82d300cf9f80c6f370673f3b24a99
#
_cell.length_a   1.000
_cell.length_b   1.000
_cell.length_c   1.000
_cell.angle_alpha   90.00
_cell.angle_beta   90.00
_cell.angle_gamma   90.00
#
_symmetry.space_group_name_H-M   'P 1'
#
loop_
_entity.id
_entity.type
_entity.pdbx_description
1 polymer ?
#
loop_
_entity_poly.entity_id
_entity_poly.type
_entity_poly.pdbx_seq_one_letter_code
_entity_poly.pdbx_strand_id
1 'polypeptide(L)'
;MIGPLLSSRLDRLLVLPVLAALAFAVPLTTSGEEADQSIPGFSRESARAQRTVEEKMVRLLDPTSTARHFRILTEEPHPSGSQRNYELALYTRDRFLEYGLEEVELHEYKVYLPWPNEIRVEMLAPHHFVPTLKEDGYPVDKDSYADVGTTYLGMSGSGDVTAEVIYAHSGNPEDYDWLESQGIDPKGKIAIVRYSVPYSYRGFKAWEAERRGVKALLIYSDPMEDGYRKGDVFPHGPWGPESHIQRGAITYDFIVPGDPLTPGWASVEGARRVPIEEARSAPEIIAVPLSWRDARPILESLDGPVAPHSWQGALPITYHVGAGPAKLRVKVDMDGKTRSIWVVTGKILGNDEPDQTVILGNHRDAWAYGGVDPSSGTASQLEAARILGELARKGHRPRRTLVLGNWDAEEDHLTGSTEWGEQFAQELGAGAVAYLNVDSSV
;
A
#
# COMPACT_ATOMS: atom_id res chain seq x y z
N MET A 1 -30.77 1.24 -62.06
CA MET A 1 -30.65 2.01 -63.33
C MET A 1 -29.35 2.77 -63.30
N ILE A 2 -28.45 2.29 -64.06
CA ILE A 2 -27.64 2.99 -65.05
C ILE A 2 -26.58 3.93 -64.45
N GLY A 3 -25.34 3.44 -64.54
CA GLY A 3 -24.09 4.14 -64.69
C GLY A 3 -23.95 4.89 -66.01
N PRO A 4 -22.77 5.09 -66.65
CA PRO A 4 -21.36 4.94 -66.29
C PRO A 4 -20.42 6.04 -66.85
N LEU A 5 -19.07 5.90 -66.62
CA LEU A 5 -17.92 6.06 -67.56
C LEU A 5 -17.50 7.44 -68.11
N LEU A 6 -16.23 7.76 -68.01
CA LEU A 6 -15.15 7.87 -69.06
C LEU A 6 -14.09 8.87 -68.60
N SER A 7 -12.85 8.52 -68.33
CA SER A 7 -11.63 8.29 -69.16
C SER A 7 -11.19 9.47 -70.00
N SER A 8 -9.95 9.94 -69.85
CA SER A 8 -8.90 10.24 -70.88
C SER A 8 -7.74 10.97 -70.18
N ARG A 9 -6.58 10.50 -70.09
CA ARG A 9 -5.43 10.28 -70.97
C ARG A 9 -4.80 11.56 -71.52
N LEU A 10 -3.45 11.57 -71.38
CA LEU A 10 -2.38 12.20 -72.20
C LEU A 10 -2.14 13.70 -72.00
N ASP A 11 -0.96 14.26 -71.98
CA ASP A 11 0.38 13.83 -72.47
C ASP A 11 1.46 14.77 -71.88
N ARG A 12 2.62 14.20 -71.63
CA ARG A 12 3.99 14.71 -71.69
C ARG A 12 4.26 16.20 -71.87
N LEU A 13 5.17 16.73 -71.07
CA LEU A 13 6.34 17.48 -71.59
C LEU A 13 7.46 17.50 -70.55
N LEU A 14 8.61 16.92 -70.87
CA LEU A 14 9.90 17.05 -70.23
C LEU A 14 10.42 18.50 -70.43
N VAL A 15 10.80 19.12 -69.28
CA VAL A 15 11.81 20.19 -69.33
C VAL A 15 12.75 19.99 -68.11
N LEU A 16 13.93 19.52 -68.39
CA LEU A 16 15.09 19.70 -67.49
C LEU A 16 15.58 21.16 -67.60
N PRO A 17 16.00 21.74 -66.48
CA PRO A 17 17.26 22.45 -66.50
C PRO A 17 18.28 21.88 -65.48
N VAL A 18 19.43 21.69 -65.99
CA VAL A 18 20.69 21.54 -65.31
C VAL A 18 20.94 22.77 -64.43
N LEU A 19 21.10 22.59 -63.12
CA LEU A 19 21.66 23.60 -62.27
C LEU A 19 22.74 22.96 -61.41
N ALA A 20 23.91 23.56 -61.53
CA ALA A 20 25.20 23.18 -61.00
C ALA A 20 25.17 22.96 -59.48
N ALA A 21 25.73 21.84 -59.04
CA ALA A 21 26.07 21.56 -57.66
C ALA A 21 27.26 22.42 -57.22
N LEU A 22 27.01 23.42 -56.36
CA LEU A 22 28.00 23.99 -55.48
C LEU A 22 27.90 23.20 -54.16
N ALA A 23 28.82 22.25 -54.02
CA ALA A 23 29.06 21.53 -52.77
C ALA A 23 29.68 22.50 -51.76
N PHE A 24 28.89 23.11 -50.89
CA PHE A 24 29.36 23.58 -49.61
C PHE A 24 29.48 22.37 -48.68
N ALA A 25 30.68 21.89 -48.48
CA ALA A 25 31.03 20.98 -47.39
C ALA A 25 30.82 21.76 -46.07
N VAL A 26 29.63 21.67 -45.48
CA VAL A 26 29.44 22.00 -44.09
C VAL A 26 30.01 20.80 -43.32
N PRO A 27 31.00 20.96 -42.48
CA PRO A 27 31.40 19.87 -41.62
C PRO A 27 30.21 19.54 -40.71
N LEU A 28 29.61 18.35 -40.86
CA LEU A 28 28.75 17.73 -39.91
C LEU A 28 29.59 17.51 -38.64
N THR A 29 29.67 18.54 -37.82
CA THR A 29 30.07 18.33 -36.44
C THR A 29 28.99 17.50 -35.80
N THR A 30 29.29 16.26 -35.52
CA THR A 30 28.53 15.36 -34.66
C THR A 30 28.53 15.91 -33.24
N SER A 31 27.68 16.90 -32.98
CA SER A 31 27.45 17.46 -31.64
C SER A 31 26.19 16.85 -31.00
N GLY A 32 25.91 15.57 -31.32
CA GLY A 32 24.73 14.87 -30.86
C GLY A 32 24.90 13.98 -29.63
N GLU A 33 26.14 13.71 -29.17
CA GLU A 33 26.38 12.78 -28.05
C GLU A 33 26.80 13.42 -26.72
N GLU A 34 27.14 14.69 -26.67
CA GLU A 34 27.59 15.34 -25.42
C GLU A 34 26.47 16.02 -24.61
N ALA A 35 25.28 16.20 -25.12
CA ALA A 35 24.23 16.98 -24.46
C ALA A 35 23.43 16.20 -23.39
N ASP A 36 23.55 14.87 -23.33
CA ASP A 36 22.69 14.02 -22.47
C ASP A 36 23.39 13.42 -21.23
N GLN A 37 24.52 13.94 -20.83
CA GLN A 37 25.24 13.44 -19.63
C GLN A 37 25.13 14.33 -18.39
N SER A 38 24.39 15.41 -18.42
CA SER A 38 24.22 16.26 -17.25
C SER A 38 23.20 15.69 -16.25
N ILE A 39 23.58 15.68 -14.99
CA ILE A 39 22.67 15.37 -13.87
C ILE A 39 22.49 16.69 -13.10
N PRO A 40 21.26 17.16 -12.88
CA PRO A 40 21.02 18.37 -12.10
C PRO A 40 21.71 18.30 -10.72
N GLY A 41 22.47 19.35 -10.37
CA GLY A 41 23.21 19.41 -9.11
C GLY A 41 24.60 18.73 -9.12
N PHE A 42 24.98 18.07 -10.22
CA PHE A 42 26.31 17.46 -10.37
C PHE A 42 27.24 18.34 -11.22
N SER A 43 28.54 18.34 -10.89
CA SER A 43 29.55 18.77 -11.85
C SER A 43 29.60 17.80 -13.04
N ARG A 44 30.15 18.22 -14.18
CA ARG A 44 30.30 17.33 -15.34
C ARG A 44 31.12 16.06 -15.01
N GLU A 45 32.17 16.20 -14.21
CA GLU A 45 33.02 15.09 -13.77
C GLU A 45 32.20 14.13 -12.88
N SER A 46 31.53 14.66 -11.86
CA SER A 46 30.69 13.85 -10.95
C SER A 46 29.55 13.16 -11.69
N ALA A 47 28.93 13.83 -12.67
CA ALA A 47 27.88 13.23 -13.48
C ALA A 47 28.40 12.03 -14.32
N ARG A 48 29.58 12.16 -14.94
CA ARG A 48 30.21 11.05 -15.67
C ARG A 48 30.57 9.88 -14.76
N ALA A 49 31.13 10.15 -13.58
CA ALA A 49 31.42 9.11 -12.58
C ALA A 49 30.15 8.38 -12.15
N GLN A 50 29.08 9.13 -11.86
CA GLN A 50 27.77 8.57 -11.49
C GLN A 50 27.20 7.69 -12.60
N ARG A 51 27.17 8.15 -13.85
CA ARG A 51 26.71 7.35 -15.00
C ARG A 51 27.49 6.04 -15.16
N THR A 52 28.80 6.08 -14.93
CA THR A 52 29.65 4.88 -14.98
C THR A 52 29.23 3.87 -13.90
N VAL A 53 28.85 4.32 -12.71
CA VAL A 53 28.37 3.44 -11.63
C VAL A 53 26.99 2.89 -11.98
N GLU A 54 26.06 3.74 -12.44
CA GLU A 54 24.73 3.34 -12.88
C GLU A 54 24.78 2.26 -13.98
N GLU A 55 25.64 2.43 -14.99
CA GLU A 55 25.83 1.40 -16.03
C GLU A 55 26.34 0.07 -15.45
N LYS A 56 27.21 0.10 -14.44
CA LYS A 56 27.66 -1.13 -13.77
C LYS A 56 26.53 -1.78 -12.99
N MET A 57 25.70 -0.99 -12.29
CA MET A 57 24.52 -1.50 -11.59
C MET A 57 23.57 -2.19 -12.55
N VAL A 58 23.23 -1.54 -13.67
CA VAL A 58 22.32 -2.11 -14.68
C VAL A 58 22.85 -3.42 -15.26
N ARG A 59 24.17 -3.53 -15.51
CA ARG A 59 24.81 -4.78 -15.99
C ARG A 59 24.78 -5.92 -14.98
N LEU A 60 24.64 -5.62 -13.69
CA LEU A 60 24.61 -6.60 -12.60
C LEU A 60 23.18 -7.06 -12.28
N LEU A 61 22.13 -6.41 -12.82
CA LEU A 61 20.76 -6.82 -12.60
C LEU A 61 20.53 -8.27 -13.03
N ASP A 62 19.95 -9.05 -12.11
CA ASP A 62 19.58 -10.45 -12.36
C ASP A 62 18.08 -10.66 -12.07
N PRO A 63 17.23 -10.63 -13.11
CA PRO A 63 15.81 -10.90 -12.94
C PRO A 63 15.50 -12.28 -12.34
N THR A 64 16.39 -13.25 -12.53
CA THR A 64 16.22 -14.60 -11.95
C THR A 64 16.43 -14.56 -10.43
N SER A 65 17.40 -13.76 -9.97
CA SER A 65 17.62 -13.52 -8.53
C SER A 65 16.39 -12.86 -7.91
N THR A 66 15.92 -11.77 -8.51
CA THR A 66 14.71 -11.06 -8.04
C THR A 66 13.50 -11.97 -8.00
N ALA A 67 13.24 -12.75 -9.06
CA ALA A 67 12.13 -13.69 -9.12
C ALA A 67 12.22 -14.80 -8.05
N ARG A 68 13.44 -15.22 -7.68
CA ARG A 68 13.67 -16.19 -6.59
C ARG A 68 13.29 -15.58 -5.24
N HIS A 69 13.74 -14.36 -4.96
CA HIS A 69 13.38 -13.65 -3.73
C HIS A 69 11.88 -13.46 -3.63
N PHE A 70 11.27 -12.95 -4.70
CA PHE A 70 9.82 -12.74 -4.76
C PHE A 70 9.05 -14.03 -4.45
N ARG A 71 9.42 -15.17 -5.06
CA ARG A 71 8.78 -16.46 -4.80
C ARG A 71 8.88 -16.89 -3.34
N ILE A 72 10.04 -16.70 -2.70
CA ILE A 72 10.24 -17.06 -1.28
C ILE A 72 9.41 -16.18 -0.36
N LEU A 73 9.36 -14.88 -0.66
CA LEU A 73 8.59 -13.91 0.12
C LEU A 73 7.08 -14.18 0.05
N THR A 74 6.58 -14.59 -1.11
CA THR A 74 5.14 -14.79 -1.37
C THR A 74 4.69 -16.27 -1.28
N GLU A 75 5.50 -17.17 -0.71
CA GLU A 75 5.16 -18.59 -0.64
C GLU A 75 4.04 -18.87 0.36
N GLU A 76 4.00 -18.12 1.46
CA GLU A 76 3.01 -18.25 2.53
C GLU A 76 2.57 -16.89 3.04
N PRO A 77 1.33 -16.77 3.59
CA PRO A 77 0.90 -15.56 4.27
C PRO A 77 1.84 -15.18 5.41
N HIS A 78 2.17 -13.89 5.52
CA HIS A 78 3.15 -13.40 6.49
C HIS A 78 2.72 -12.08 7.17
N PRO A 79 1.59 -12.07 7.89
CA PRO A 79 1.14 -10.90 8.63
C PRO A 79 2.16 -10.42 9.65
N SER A 80 2.06 -9.16 10.01
CA SER A 80 2.87 -8.49 11.04
C SER A 80 3.00 -9.36 12.29
N GLY A 81 4.21 -9.53 12.79
CA GLY A 81 4.50 -10.28 14.00
C GLY A 81 4.21 -11.79 13.93
N SER A 82 3.92 -12.35 12.76
CA SER A 82 3.71 -13.79 12.57
C SER A 82 5.02 -14.57 12.56
N GLN A 83 4.94 -15.89 12.80
CA GLN A 83 6.10 -16.79 12.72
C GLN A 83 6.72 -16.76 11.32
N ARG A 84 5.89 -16.77 10.26
CA ARG A 84 6.40 -16.69 8.89
C ARG A 84 7.12 -15.39 8.62
N ASN A 85 6.62 -14.27 9.11
CA ASN A 85 7.29 -12.98 8.97
C ASN A 85 8.64 -12.94 9.71
N TYR A 86 8.75 -13.58 10.88
CA TYR A 86 10.04 -13.78 11.55
C TYR A 86 11.04 -14.59 10.70
N GLU A 87 10.60 -15.68 10.08
CA GLU A 87 11.43 -16.49 9.19
C GLU A 87 11.93 -15.67 7.99
N LEU A 88 11.08 -14.82 7.44
CA LEU A 88 11.46 -13.90 6.36
C LEU A 88 12.41 -12.79 6.83
N ALA A 89 12.32 -12.37 8.10
CA ALA A 89 13.32 -11.47 8.70
C ALA A 89 14.70 -12.15 8.77
N LEU A 90 14.75 -13.40 9.23
CA LEU A 90 15.99 -14.17 9.23
C LEU A 90 16.54 -14.39 7.82
N TYR A 91 15.66 -14.69 6.86
CA TYR A 91 16.04 -14.80 5.46
C TYR A 91 16.67 -13.51 4.93
N THR A 92 16.04 -12.36 5.17
CA THR A 92 16.54 -11.05 4.74
C THR A 92 17.90 -10.74 5.37
N ARG A 93 18.04 -10.94 6.68
CA ARG A 93 19.30 -10.80 7.41
C ARG A 93 20.41 -11.64 6.76
N ASP A 94 20.15 -12.92 6.50
CA ASP A 94 21.11 -13.85 5.93
C ASP A 94 21.51 -13.45 4.50
N ARG A 95 20.55 -12.90 3.72
CA ARG A 95 20.87 -12.33 2.39
C ARG A 95 21.75 -11.09 2.50
N PHE A 96 21.46 -10.18 3.43
CA PHE A 96 22.32 -9.00 3.64
C PHE A 96 23.76 -9.39 3.99
N LEU A 97 23.93 -10.37 4.89
CA LEU A 97 25.26 -10.92 5.23
C LEU A 97 25.95 -11.54 4.01
N GLU A 98 25.27 -12.40 3.25
CA GLU A 98 25.80 -13.03 2.05
C GLU A 98 26.22 -12.02 1.00
N TYR A 99 25.44 -10.95 0.84
CA TYR A 99 25.73 -9.89 -0.12
C TYR A 99 26.84 -8.96 0.34
N GLY A 100 27.31 -9.11 1.57
CA GLY A 100 28.46 -8.38 2.11
C GLY A 100 28.10 -7.01 2.64
N LEU A 101 26.88 -6.83 3.11
CA LEU A 101 26.53 -5.67 3.91
C LEU A 101 27.23 -5.78 5.27
N GLU A 102 27.55 -4.65 5.81
CA GLU A 102 28.22 -4.49 7.09
C GLU A 102 27.19 -4.10 8.16
N GLU A 103 27.50 -4.35 9.43
CA GLU A 103 26.65 -4.02 10.57
C GLU A 103 25.19 -4.47 10.34
N VAL A 104 25.05 -5.76 9.97
CA VAL A 104 23.72 -6.36 9.76
C VAL A 104 23.14 -6.72 11.11
N GLU A 105 21.99 -6.13 11.43
CA GLU A 105 21.32 -6.28 12.71
C GLU A 105 19.85 -6.73 12.53
N LEU A 106 19.38 -7.48 13.51
CA LEU A 106 17.95 -7.85 13.68
C LEU A 106 17.46 -7.22 14.98
N HIS A 107 16.63 -6.19 14.85
CA HIS A 107 16.02 -5.49 15.97
C HIS A 107 14.66 -6.12 16.29
N GLU A 108 14.39 -6.36 17.57
CA GLU A 108 13.10 -6.84 18.04
C GLU A 108 12.41 -5.75 18.86
N TYR A 109 11.17 -5.46 18.52
CA TYR A 109 10.30 -4.55 19.28
C TYR A 109 9.05 -5.31 19.74
N LYS A 110 8.56 -5.01 20.95
CA LYS A 110 7.29 -5.52 21.46
C LYS A 110 6.25 -4.44 21.38
N VAL A 111 5.35 -4.52 20.42
CA VAL A 111 4.39 -3.48 20.07
C VAL A 111 2.96 -3.92 20.30
N TYR A 112 2.05 -2.99 20.50
CA TYR A 112 0.62 -3.27 20.52
C TYR A 112 0.18 -3.69 19.11
N LEU A 113 -0.19 -4.95 18.99
CA LEU A 113 -0.56 -5.55 17.71
C LEU A 113 -1.71 -6.55 17.94
N PRO A 114 -2.95 -6.06 18.07
CA PRO A 114 -4.09 -6.90 18.38
C PRO A 114 -4.54 -7.72 17.16
N TRP A 115 -4.85 -8.99 17.40
CA TRP A 115 -5.46 -9.88 16.41
C TRP A 115 -6.90 -10.23 16.80
N PRO A 116 -7.77 -10.55 15.84
CA PRO A 116 -9.17 -10.85 16.14
C PRO A 116 -9.35 -12.22 16.78
N ASN A 117 -10.10 -12.26 17.90
CA ASN A 117 -10.67 -13.48 18.45
C ASN A 117 -11.99 -13.83 17.74
N GLU A 118 -12.86 -12.84 17.50
CA GLU A 118 -14.14 -13.01 16.83
C GLU A 118 -14.53 -11.74 16.05
N ILE A 119 -14.99 -11.95 14.82
CA ILE A 119 -15.63 -10.90 14.02
C ILE A 119 -16.95 -11.46 13.50
N ARG A 120 -18.05 -10.72 13.74
CA ARG A 120 -19.39 -11.11 13.28
C ARG A 120 -20.17 -9.88 12.82
N VAL A 121 -20.78 -10.00 11.66
CA VAL A 121 -21.75 -9.05 11.13
C VAL A 121 -23.05 -9.82 10.86
N GLU A 122 -24.18 -9.29 11.27
CA GLU A 122 -25.49 -9.93 11.11
C GLU A 122 -26.55 -8.87 10.88
N MET A 123 -27.25 -8.95 9.76
CA MET A 123 -28.42 -8.12 9.51
C MET A 123 -29.66 -8.78 10.14
N LEU A 124 -30.31 -8.05 11.02
CA LEU A 124 -31.46 -8.50 11.80
C LEU A 124 -32.80 -8.08 11.18
N ALA A 125 -32.79 -6.97 10.44
CA ALA A 125 -33.96 -6.41 9.76
C ALA A 125 -33.53 -5.75 8.45
N PRO A 126 -34.41 -5.68 7.42
CA PRO A 126 -35.77 -6.17 7.34
C PRO A 126 -35.88 -7.70 7.20
N HIS A 127 -34.79 -8.37 6.87
CA HIS A 127 -34.65 -9.82 6.80
C HIS A 127 -33.34 -10.27 7.39
N HIS A 128 -33.24 -11.53 7.80
CA HIS A 128 -31.99 -12.07 8.33
C HIS A 128 -30.98 -12.35 7.22
N PHE A 129 -29.76 -11.81 7.37
CA PHE A 129 -28.65 -12.06 6.47
C PHE A 129 -27.33 -12.02 7.25
N VAL A 130 -26.41 -12.93 6.93
CA VAL A 130 -25.07 -13.00 7.54
C VAL A 130 -24.05 -12.88 6.42
N PRO A 131 -23.26 -11.79 6.37
CA PRO A 131 -22.12 -11.66 5.48
C PRO A 131 -21.14 -12.82 5.61
N THR A 132 -20.55 -13.23 4.51
CA THR A 132 -19.59 -14.35 4.49
C THR A 132 -18.27 -14.00 5.12
N LEU A 133 -17.83 -12.75 4.97
CA LEU A 133 -16.52 -12.23 5.36
C LEU A 133 -15.37 -13.08 4.82
N LYS A 134 -15.59 -13.72 3.67
CA LYS A 134 -14.62 -14.61 3.02
C LYS A 134 -14.55 -14.35 1.52
N GLU A 135 -13.36 -14.48 1.01
CA GLU A 135 -13.09 -14.47 -0.42
C GLU A 135 -13.23 -15.86 -1.02
N ASP A 136 -13.61 -15.92 -2.28
CA ASP A 136 -13.74 -17.19 -3.01
C ASP A 136 -12.37 -17.66 -3.52
N GLY A 137 -12.17 -18.98 -3.57
CA GLY A 137 -11.01 -19.57 -4.22
C GLY A 137 -11.23 -19.74 -5.73
N TYR A 138 -10.15 -19.70 -6.50
CA TYR A 138 -10.16 -19.78 -7.96
C TYR A 138 -9.29 -20.92 -8.47
N PRO A 139 -9.81 -21.79 -9.38
CA PRO A 139 -9.04 -22.95 -9.89
C PRO A 139 -7.75 -22.59 -10.63
N VAL A 140 -7.63 -21.38 -11.13
CA VAL A 140 -6.42 -20.89 -11.82
C VAL A 140 -5.28 -20.60 -10.86
N ASP A 141 -5.60 -20.39 -9.58
CA ASP A 141 -4.64 -20.14 -8.53
C ASP A 141 -4.99 -20.97 -7.29
N LYS A 142 -4.19 -22.00 -7.01
CA LYS A 142 -4.43 -22.91 -5.89
C LYS A 142 -4.23 -22.24 -4.54
N ASP A 143 -3.37 -21.21 -4.47
CA ASP A 143 -3.10 -20.49 -3.23
C ASP A 143 -4.30 -19.65 -2.80
N SER A 144 -5.21 -19.33 -3.73
CA SER A 144 -6.47 -18.65 -3.42
C SER A 144 -7.43 -19.45 -2.52
N TYR A 145 -7.19 -20.78 -2.35
CA TYR A 145 -7.95 -21.63 -1.43
C TYR A 145 -7.33 -21.73 -0.03
N ALA A 146 -6.18 -21.09 0.19
CA ALA A 146 -5.53 -21.14 1.50
C ALA A 146 -6.37 -20.41 2.55
N ASP A 147 -6.27 -20.88 3.79
CA ASP A 147 -6.84 -20.19 4.94
C ASP A 147 -5.89 -19.04 5.33
N VAL A 148 -6.25 -17.84 4.94
CA VAL A 148 -5.53 -16.60 5.29
C VAL A 148 -6.04 -15.97 6.59
N GLY A 149 -6.81 -16.70 7.37
CA GLY A 149 -7.38 -16.25 8.63
C GLY A 149 -8.66 -15.42 8.47
N THR A 150 -9.14 -14.89 9.59
CA THR A 150 -10.32 -14.03 9.63
C THR A 150 -10.02 -12.70 8.95
N THR A 151 -10.91 -12.27 8.06
CA THR A 151 -10.79 -10.95 7.44
C THR A 151 -11.19 -9.85 8.43
N TYR A 152 -10.30 -8.91 8.70
CA TYR A 152 -10.50 -7.83 9.66
C TYR A 152 -9.82 -6.54 9.22
N LEU A 153 -10.11 -5.46 9.92
CA LEU A 153 -9.32 -4.22 9.85
C LEU A 153 -8.41 -4.16 11.07
N GLY A 154 -7.11 -4.03 10.82
CA GLY A 154 -6.11 -3.88 11.87
C GLY A 154 -6.41 -2.67 12.76
N MET A 155 -6.05 -2.77 14.02
CA MET A 155 -6.25 -1.72 15.04
C MET A 155 -7.71 -1.33 15.29
N SER A 156 -8.68 -2.14 14.85
CA SER A 156 -10.10 -1.95 15.21
C SER A 156 -10.28 -2.01 16.73
N GLY A 157 -11.14 -1.16 17.26
CA GLY A 157 -11.66 -1.31 18.62
C GLY A 157 -12.44 -2.61 18.80
N SER A 158 -12.75 -2.96 20.05
CA SER A 158 -13.60 -4.11 20.40
C SER A 158 -14.98 -3.65 20.89
N GLY A 159 -16.03 -4.42 20.53
CA GLY A 159 -17.40 -4.09 20.96
C GLY A 159 -18.45 -5.00 20.32
N ASP A 160 -19.69 -4.85 20.79
CA ASP A 160 -20.89 -5.54 20.30
C ASP A 160 -22.01 -4.53 20.19
N VAL A 161 -22.34 -4.13 18.97
CA VAL A 161 -23.26 -3.02 18.68
C VAL A 161 -24.41 -3.51 17.83
N THR A 162 -25.62 -3.12 18.19
CA THR A 162 -26.83 -3.31 17.37
C THR A 162 -27.47 -1.96 17.08
N ALA A 163 -27.51 -1.56 15.81
CA ALA A 163 -28.07 -0.27 15.41
C ALA A 163 -28.61 -0.29 13.97
N GLU A 164 -29.36 0.75 13.62
CA GLU A 164 -29.73 1.05 12.24
C GLU A 164 -28.50 1.48 11.43
N VAL A 165 -28.59 1.25 10.13
CA VAL A 165 -27.50 1.53 9.18
C VAL A 165 -27.77 2.82 8.42
N ILE A 166 -26.71 3.59 8.20
CA ILE A 166 -26.66 4.71 7.26
C ILE A 166 -25.58 4.46 6.21
N TYR A 167 -25.82 4.90 4.99
CA TYR A 167 -24.81 4.96 3.94
C TYR A 167 -24.17 6.36 3.94
N ALA A 168 -22.93 6.44 4.30
CA ALA A 168 -22.16 7.69 4.41
C ALA A 168 -21.10 7.84 3.32
N HIS A 169 -21.41 7.38 2.10
CA HIS A 169 -20.56 7.53 0.91
C HIS A 169 -19.10 7.11 1.16
N SER A 170 -18.17 8.08 1.16
CA SER A 170 -16.76 7.84 1.43
C SER A 170 -16.37 8.00 2.90
N GLY A 171 -17.30 8.45 3.74
CA GLY A 171 -17.04 8.70 5.16
C GLY A 171 -16.19 9.95 5.42
N ASN A 172 -16.21 10.91 4.50
CA ASN A 172 -15.52 12.18 4.64
C ASN A 172 -16.34 13.15 5.50
N PRO A 173 -15.74 14.21 6.07
CA PRO A 173 -16.47 15.22 6.83
C PRO A 173 -17.68 15.79 6.07
N GLU A 174 -17.52 16.10 4.79
CA GLU A 174 -18.58 16.67 3.93
C GLU A 174 -19.72 15.68 3.70
N ASP A 175 -19.45 14.39 3.71
CA ASP A 175 -20.49 13.35 3.56
C ASP A 175 -21.39 13.31 4.81
N TYR A 176 -20.81 13.39 6.00
CA TYR A 176 -21.57 13.47 7.24
C TYR A 176 -22.31 14.79 7.39
N ASP A 177 -21.69 15.93 7.04
CA ASP A 177 -22.35 17.26 7.03
C ASP A 177 -23.59 17.23 6.12
N TRP A 178 -23.48 16.58 4.95
CA TRP A 178 -24.62 16.44 4.05
C TRP A 178 -25.73 15.57 4.67
N LEU A 179 -25.41 14.43 5.30
CA LEU A 179 -26.39 13.59 5.99
C LEU A 179 -27.13 14.36 7.07
N GLU A 180 -26.42 15.08 7.92
CA GLU A 180 -26.98 15.92 8.97
C GLU A 180 -27.91 17.02 8.39
N SER A 181 -27.54 17.61 7.24
CA SER A 181 -28.38 18.57 6.52
C SER A 181 -29.71 17.97 6.01
N GLN A 182 -29.73 16.63 5.79
CA GLN A 182 -30.94 15.88 5.42
C GLN A 182 -31.72 15.39 6.64
N GLY A 183 -31.30 15.75 7.86
CA GLY A 183 -31.95 15.33 9.11
C GLY A 183 -31.55 13.91 9.56
N ILE A 184 -30.48 13.36 9.02
CA ILE A 184 -29.94 12.04 9.40
C ILE A 184 -28.79 12.26 10.37
N ASP A 185 -29.02 11.96 11.66
CA ASP A 185 -28.00 12.00 12.71
C ASP A 185 -27.18 10.70 12.66
N PRO A 186 -25.85 10.77 12.40
CA PRO A 186 -24.98 9.61 12.40
C PRO A 186 -24.75 9.02 13.79
N LYS A 187 -25.00 9.79 14.84
CA LYS A 187 -24.75 9.38 16.21
C LYS A 187 -25.55 8.14 16.58
N GLY A 188 -24.85 7.13 17.11
CA GLY A 188 -25.47 5.88 17.54
C GLY A 188 -25.81 4.91 16.42
N LYS A 189 -25.52 5.25 15.15
CA LYS A 189 -25.75 4.40 13.98
C LYS A 189 -24.53 3.55 13.63
N ILE A 190 -24.72 2.60 12.74
CA ILE A 190 -23.66 1.91 12.01
C ILE A 190 -23.54 2.60 10.65
N ALA A 191 -22.34 3.06 10.31
CA ALA A 191 -22.10 3.63 8.99
C ALA A 191 -21.50 2.57 8.05
N ILE A 192 -22.04 2.49 6.83
CA ILE A 192 -21.41 1.77 5.74
C ILE A 192 -20.82 2.80 4.76
N VAL A 193 -19.53 2.65 4.46
CA VAL A 193 -18.79 3.55 3.58
C VAL A 193 -18.02 2.75 2.54
N ARG A 194 -17.69 3.39 1.43
CA ARG A 194 -16.87 2.78 0.39
C ARG A 194 -15.48 3.42 0.32
N TYR A 195 -14.54 2.66 -0.22
CA TYR A 195 -13.28 3.24 -0.66
C TYR A 195 -13.53 4.17 -1.84
N SER A 196 -12.98 5.38 -1.79
CA SER A 196 -13.01 6.29 -2.93
C SER A 196 -11.98 7.39 -2.76
N VAL A 197 -11.51 7.92 -3.88
CA VAL A 197 -10.64 9.09 -3.92
C VAL A 197 -11.47 10.38 -3.72
N PRO A 198 -10.86 11.45 -3.14
CA PRO A 198 -9.46 11.54 -2.73
C PRO A 198 -9.15 10.90 -1.37
N TYR A 199 -10.12 10.60 -0.55
CA TYR A 199 -9.95 10.13 0.83
C TYR A 199 -10.14 8.61 0.90
N SER A 200 -9.14 7.86 0.39
CA SER A 200 -9.15 6.41 0.44
C SER A 200 -8.69 5.83 1.77
N TYR A 201 -7.87 6.57 2.55
CA TYR A 201 -7.29 6.09 3.78
C TYR A 201 -8.32 5.73 4.84
N ARG A 202 -8.26 4.50 5.33
CA ARG A 202 -9.22 3.92 6.28
C ARG A 202 -9.25 4.63 7.63
N GLY A 203 -8.07 5.06 8.11
CA GLY A 203 -7.93 5.77 9.36
C GLY A 203 -8.73 7.09 9.40
N PHE A 204 -8.73 7.86 8.31
CA PHE A 204 -9.54 9.08 8.24
C PHE A 204 -11.04 8.80 8.31
N LYS A 205 -11.50 7.73 7.66
CA LYS A 205 -12.92 7.32 7.70
C LYS A 205 -13.31 6.90 9.12
N ALA A 206 -12.47 6.13 9.79
CA ALA A 206 -12.68 5.71 11.18
C ALA A 206 -12.67 6.91 12.15
N TRP A 207 -11.69 7.80 12.01
CA TRP A 207 -11.57 9.01 12.79
C TRP A 207 -12.80 9.90 12.68
N GLU A 208 -13.27 10.16 11.47
CA GLU A 208 -14.46 11.01 11.29
C GLU A 208 -15.72 10.32 11.80
N ALA A 209 -15.90 9.04 11.53
CA ALA A 209 -17.03 8.26 12.05
C ALA A 209 -17.06 8.28 13.60
N GLU A 210 -15.93 8.08 14.24
CA GLU A 210 -15.81 8.10 15.70
C GLU A 210 -16.20 9.49 16.27
N ARG A 211 -15.69 10.55 15.68
CA ARG A 211 -16.01 11.94 16.08
C ARG A 211 -17.50 12.28 15.93
N ARG A 212 -18.19 11.70 14.93
CA ARG A 212 -19.64 11.84 14.72
C ARG A 212 -20.47 10.93 15.63
N GLY A 213 -19.83 10.13 16.48
CA GLY A 213 -20.50 9.22 17.41
C GLY A 213 -21.12 7.99 16.73
N VAL A 214 -20.66 7.64 15.53
CA VAL A 214 -20.93 6.36 14.87
C VAL A 214 -20.45 5.22 15.77
N LYS A 215 -21.23 4.13 15.87
CA LYS A 215 -20.94 3.02 16.78
C LYS A 215 -20.13 1.90 16.13
N ALA A 216 -20.28 1.72 14.83
CA ALA A 216 -19.49 0.78 14.04
C ALA A 216 -19.36 1.27 12.61
N LEU A 217 -18.23 0.96 11.99
CA LEU A 217 -17.92 1.33 10.61
C LEU A 217 -17.79 0.06 9.76
N LEU A 218 -18.50 -0.01 8.66
CA LEU A 218 -18.32 -1.02 7.64
C LEU A 218 -17.70 -0.37 6.40
N ILE A 219 -16.59 -0.95 5.90
CA ILE A 219 -15.90 -0.40 4.74
C ILE A 219 -15.91 -1.44 3.62
N TYR A 220 -16.33 -1.05 2.42
CA TYR A 220 -16.34 -1.94 1.26
C TYR A 220 -15.79 -1.28 0.00
N SER A 221 -15.27 -2.07 -0.92
CA SER A 221 -14.89 -1.62 -2.27
C SER A 221 -16.09 -1.72 -3.18
N ASP A 222 -16.59 -0.57 -3.68
CA ASP A 222 -17.68 -0.56 -4.65
C ASP A 222 -17.14 -0.94 -6.04
N PRO A 223 -17.90 -1.69 -6.87
CA PRO A 223 -17.46 -2.02 -8.24
C PRO A 223 -17.20 -0.80 -9.13
N MET A 224 -17.59 0.40 -8.71
CA MET A 224 -17.26 1.66 -9.38
C MET A 224 -15.76 1.97 -9.28
N GLU A 225 -15.13 1.68 -8.15
CA GLU A 225 -13.71 1.95 -7.86
C GLU A 225 -12.85 0.71 -8.05
N ASP A 226 -13.35 -0.48 -7.67
CA ASP A 226 -12.63 -1.75 -7.78
C ASP A 226 -13.60 -2.89 -8.13
N GLY A 227 -13.73 -3.17 -9.42
CA GLY A 227 -14.61 -4.21 -9.93
C GLY A 227 -14.97 -4.03 -11.40
N TYR A 228 -16.08 -4.62 -11.81
CA TYR A 228 -16.50 -4.75 -13.21
C TYR A 228 -16.70 -3.40 -13.96
N ARG A 229 -16.81 -2.28 -13.25
CA ARG A 229 -16.87 -0.94 -13.88
C ARG A 229 -15.51 -0.47 -14.39
N LYS A 230 -14.43 -1.02 -13.85
CA LYS A 230 -13.06 -0.70 -14.26
C LYS A 230 -12.57 -1.60 -15.40
N GLY A 231 -13.11 -2.81 -15.50
CA GLY A 231 -12.71 -3.80 -16.48
C GLY A 231 -13.00 -5.22 -16.02
N ASP A 232 -12.29 -6.18 -16.64
CA ASP A 232 -12.42 -7.58 -16.26
C ASP A 232 -11.92 -7.81 -14.84
N VAL A 233 -12.71 -8.55 -14.06
CA VAL A 233 -12.37 -8.93 -12.69
C VAL A 233 -11.59 -10.24 -12.65
N PHE A 234 -10.83 -10.45 -11.58
CA PHE A 234 -10.12 -11.71 -11.37
C PHE A 234 -11.08 -12.93 -11.47
N PRO A 235 -10.71 -14.03 -12.17
CA PRO A 235 -9.39 -14.32 -12.71
C PRO A 235 -9.15 -13.87 -14.17
N HIS A 236 -10.04 -13.14 -14.79
CA HIS A 236 -9.94 -12.71 -16.19
C HIS A 236 -9.26 -11.34 -16.37
N GLY A 237 -9.15 -10.58 -15.29
CA GLY A 237 -8.51 -9.28 -15.22
C GLY A 237 -8.04 -8.94 -13.81
N PRO A 238 -7.49 -7.74 -13.62
CA PRO A 238 -6.83 -7.36 -12.36
C PRO A 238 -7.79 -6.80 -11.29
N TRP A 239 -9.07 -6.55 -11.64
CA TRP A 239 -10.01 -5.88 -10.73
C TRP A 239 -10.67 -6.83 -9.76
N GLY A 240 -11.10 -6.32 -8.60
CA GLY A 240 -11.71 -7.09 -7.52
C GLY A 240 -13.00 -7.82 -7.95
N PRO A 241 -13.10 -9.15 -7.78
CA PRO A 241 -14.31 -9.91 -7.95
C PRO A 241 -15.30 -9.63 -6.82
N GLU A 242 -16.52 -10.18 -6.92
CA GLU A 242 -17.60 -9.88 -5.96
C GLU A 242 -17.29 -10.26 -4.51
N SER A 243 -16.42 -11.24 -4.31
CA SER A 243 -16.02 -11.69 -2.98
C SER A 243 -14.78 -10.97 -2.44
N HIS A 244 -14.11 -10.13 -3.24
CA HIS A 244 -12.90 -9.43 -2.82
C HIS A 244 -13.15 -8.53 -1.61
N ILE A 245 -12.28 -8.63 -0.62
CA ILE A 245 -12.32 -7.82 0.60
C ILE A 245 -10.99 -7.10 0.77
N GLN A 246 -10.99 -5.79 0.67
CA GLN A 246 -9.79 -5.00 0.89
C GLN A 246 -9.42 -4.99 2.36
N ARG A 247 -8.25 -5.56 2.69
CA ARG A 247 -7.66 -5.54 4.03
C ARG A 247 -6.96 -4.21 4.29
N GLY A 248 -6.55 -4.00 5.52
CA GLY A 248 -5.79 -2.84 5.96
C GLY A 248 -6.08 -2.50 7.41
N ALA A 249 -5.47 -1.45 7.95
CA ALA A 249 -5.72 -0.96 9.31
C ALA A 249 -6.48 0.38 9.31
N ILE A 250 -7.15 0.67 10.42
CA ILE A 250 -7.87 1.95 10.64
C ILE A 250 -7.09 2.87 11.59
N THR A 251 -5.77 2.84 11.52
CA THR A 251 -4.88 3.55 12.42
C THR A 251 -5.02 5.08 12.35
N TYR A 252 -4.65 5.75 13.44
CA TYR A 252 -4.53 7.21 13.50
C TYR A 252 -3.06 7.65 13.50
N ASP A 253 -2.27 7.08 12.59
CA ASP A 253 -0.85 7.34 12.36
C ASP A 253 -0.55 8.81 12.03
N PHE A 254 -1.53 9.53 11.49
CA PHE A 254 -1.47 10.99 11.28
C PHE A 254 -1.51 11.79 12.62
N ILE A 255 -1.81 11.15 13.75
CA ILE A 255 -1.67 11.75 15.08
C ILE A 255 -0.29 11.44 15.63
N VAL A 256 0.06 10.15 15.75
CA VAL A 256 1.37 9.62 16.12
C VAL A 256 1.52 8.26 15.46
N PRO A 257 2.51 8.04 14.59
CA PRO A 257 2.81 6.71 14.04
C PRO A 257 3.54 5.85 15.07
N GLY A 258 3.73 4.56 14.77
CA GLY A 258 4.42 3.61 15.64
C GLY A 258 3.52 2.96 16.68
N ASP A 259 4.12 2.33 17.70
CA ASP A 259 3.35 1.68 18.76
C ASP A 259 2.51 2.71 19.55
N PRO A 260 1.17 2.62 19.51
CA PRO A 260 0.33 3.57 20.22
C PRO A 260 0.55 3.59 21.74
N LEU A 261 1.21 2.55 22.28
CA LEU A 261 1.56 2.50 23.72
C LEU A 261 2.90 3.16 24.04
N THR A 262 3.72 3.48 23.04
CA THR A 262 5.00 4.19 23.21
C THR A 262 5.08 5.43 22.30
N PRO A 263 4.11 6.37 22.37
CA PRO A 263 4.02 7.47 21.42
C PRO A 263 5.19 8.43 21.52
N GLY A 264 6.12 8.39 20.55
CA GLY A 264 7.29 9.26 20.45
C GLY A 264 8.56 8.72 21.13
N TRP A 265 8.59 7.45 21.51
CA TRP A 265 9.79 6.75 21.97
C TRP A 265 9.72 5.26 21.66
N ALA A 266 10.86 4.66 21.33
CA ALA A 266 10.94 3.27 20.88
C ALA A 266 10.44 2.25 21.92
N SER A 267 9.70 1.26 21.44
CA SER A 267 9.16 0.12 22.19
C SER A 267 10.21 -0.96 22.47
N VAL A 268 11.38 -0.55 22.93
CA VAL A 268 12.48 -1.44 23.36
C VAL A 268 12.16 -2.15 24.67
N GLU A 269 12.97 -3.14 25.04
CA GLU A 269 12.80 -3.84 26.31
C GLU A 269 12.86 -2.88 27.49
N GLY A 270 11.84 -2.94 28.38
CA GLY A 270 11.73 -2.07 29.54
C GLY A 270 11.20 -0.66 29.24
N ALA A 271 10.83 -0.33 28.04
CA ALA A 271 10.22 0.95 27.70
C ALA A 271 8.93 1.20 28.50
N ARG A 272 8.74 2.44 28.93
CA ARG A 272 7.48 2.87 29.56
C ARG A 272 6.36 2.79 28.52
N ARG A 273 5.18 2.30 28.92
CA ARG A 273 4.00 2.24 28.07
C ARG A 273 2.88 3.07 28.66
N VAL A 274 2.12 3.76 27.82
CA VAL A 274 0.86 4.37 28.23
C VAL A 274 -0.24 3.30 28.26
N PRO A 275 -1.26 3.43 29.12
CA PRO A 275 -2.46 2.61 29.02
C PRO A 275 -3.15 2.79 27.67
N ILE A 276 -3.83 1.75 27.19
CA ILE A 276 -4.50 1.82 25.86
C ILE A 276 -5.57 2.92 25.82
N GLU A 277 -6.21 3.20 26.95
CA GLU A 277 -7.23 4.24 27.09
C GLU A 277 -6.65 5.67 26.98
N GLU A 278 -5.33 5.81 27.08
CA GLU A 278 -4.60 7.07 26.90
C GLU A 278 -3.91 7.15 25.53
N ALA A 279 -3.95 6.06 24.75
CA ALA A 279 -3.29 5.95 23.46
C ALA A 279 -4.08 6.68 22.35
N ARG A 280 -3.75 7.94 22.10
CA ARG A 280 -4.48 8.85 21.21
C ARG A 280 -4.54 8.39 19.74
N SER A 281 -3.61 7.56 19.32
CA SER A 281 -3.53 7.04 17.94
C SER A 281 -4.20 5.68 17.77
N ALA A 282 -4.73 5.07 18.86
CA ALA A 282 -5.51 3.84 18.80
C ALA A 282 -7.01 4.16 18.64
N PRO A 283 -7.68 3.64 17.58
CA PRO A 283 -9.13 3.78 17.43
C PRO A 283 -9.93 3.07 18.51
N GLU A 284 -11.03 3.67 18.96
CA GLU A 284 -12.01 3.02 19.83
C GLU A 284 -13.18 2.42 19.03
N ILE A 285 -13.43 2.94 17.82
CA ILE A 285 -14.52 2.48 16.96
C ILE A 285 -14.28 1.07 16.45
N ILE A 286 -15.31 0.23 16.47
CA ILE A 286 -15.27 -1.08 15.80
C ILE A 286 -15.47 -0.92 14.30
N ALA A 287 -14.63 -1.62 13.51
CA ALA A 287 -14.71 -1.55 12.07
C ALA A 287 -14.51 -2.94 11.43
N VAL A 288 -15.24 -3.18 10.33
CA VAL A 288 -15.20 -4.45 9.60
C VAL A 288 -15.16 -4.19 8.10
N PRO A 289 -14.25 -4.84 7.35
CA PRO A 289 -14.23 -4.75 5.90
C PRO A 289 -15.26 -5.72 5.31
N LEU A 290 -15.89 -5.32 4.21
CA LEU A 290 -16.86 -6.15 3.48
C LEU A 290 -16.47 -6.26 2.01
N SER A 291 -16.82 -7.40 1.40
CA SER A 291 -16.94 -7.50 -0.05
C SER A 291 -18.17 -6.72 -0.55
N TRP A 292 -18.19 -6.32 -1.83
CA TRP A 292 -19.40 -5.73 -2.38
C TRP A 292 -20.55 -6.74 -2.52
N ARG A 293 -20.25 -8.04 -2.59
CA ARG A 293 -21.23 -9.12 -2.46
C ARG A 293 -21.97 -9.06 -1.11
N ASP A 294 -21.21 -8.89 -0.02
CA ASP A 294 -21.75 -8.84 1.35
C ASP A 294 -22.37 -7.47 1.68
N ALA A 295 -21.86 -6.39 1.10
CA ALA A 295 -22.39 -5.04 1.28
C ALA A 295 -23.74 -4.83 0.57
N ARG A 296 -23.94 -5.47 -0.60
CA ARG A 296 -25.12 -5.27 -1.44
C ARG A 296 -26.45 -5.52 -0.70
N PRO A 297 -26.69 -6.65 -0.02
CA PRO A 297 -27.98 -6.86 0.68
C PRO A 297 -28.25 -5.82 1.77
N ILE A 298 -27.20 -5.29 2.39
CA ILE A 298 -27.34 -4.22 3.39
C ILE A 298 -27.77 -2.93 2.72
N LEU A 299 -27.10 -2.53 1.63
CA LEU A 299 -27.41 -1.32 0.88
C LEU A 299 -28.79 -1.38 0.20
N GLU A 300 -29.19 -2.54 -0.33
CA GLU A 300 -30.54 -2.78 -0.87
C GLU A 300 -31.65 -2.62 0.19
N SER A 301 -31.31 -2.79 1.45
CA SER A 301 -32.23 -2.71 2.59
C SER A 301 -32.30 -1.31 3.23
N LEU A 302 -31.70 -0.31 2.61
CA LEU A 302 -31.76 1.08 3.06
C LEU A 302 -32.90 1.83 2.38
N ASP A 303 -33.66 2.58 3.17
CA ASP A 303 -34.67 3.54 2.72
C ASP A 303 -34.20 4.99 2.94
N GLY A 304 -35.13 5.93 3.03
CA GLY A 304 -34.87 7.33 3.24
C GLY A 304 -34.51 8.06 1.93
N PRO A 305 -33.83 9.22 2.00
CA PRO A 305 -33.47 9.98 0.82
C PRO A 305 -32.61 9.19 -0.14
N VAL A 306 -32.83 9.37 -1.44
CA VAL A 306 -31.92 8.86 -2.47
C VAL A 306 -30.58 9.58 -2.31
N ALA A 307 -29.50 8.81 -2.29
CA ALA A 307 -28.14 9.36 -2.23
C ALA A 307 -27.86 10.25 -3.45
N PRO A 308 -27.09 11.33 -3.31
CA PRO A 308 -26.70 12.19 -4.42
C PRO A 308 -26.14 11.40 -5.62
N HIS A 309 -26.26 11.94 -6.81
CA HIS A 309 -25.77 11.26 -8.02
C HIS A 309 -24.29 10.89 -7.92
N SER A 310 -23.48 11.75 -7.32
CA SER A 310 -22.04 11.50 -7.09
C SER A 310 -21.77 10.37 -6.07
N TRP A 311 -22.76 9.99 -5.27
CA TRP A 311 -22.63 8.90 -4.28
C TRP A 311 -23.16 7.57 -4.81
N GLN A 312 -23.83 7.56 -5.97
CA GLN A 312 -24.29 6.33 -6.60
C GLN A 312 -23.06 5.50 -7.01
N GLY A 313 -23.02 4.26 -6.58
CA GLY A 313 -21.99 3.30 -6.97
C GLY A 313 -22.36 2.51 -8.23
N ALA A 314 -21.73 1.38 -8.42
CA ALA A 314 -21.96 0.52 -9.58
C ALA A 314 -22.78 -0.74 -9.28
N LEU A 315 -23.21 -0.97 -8.04
CA LEU A 315 -24.16 -2.04 -7.76
C LEU A 315 -25.46 -1.77 -8.50
N PRO A 316 -26.18 -2.81 -8.96
CA PRO A 316 -27.43 -2.64 -9.72
C PRO A 316 -28.63 -2.28 -8.80
N ILE A 317 -28.46 -1.23 -8.02
CA ILE A 317 -29.42 -0.71 -7.04
C ILE A 317 -29.52 0.80 -7.14
N THR A 318 -30.55 1.41 -6.57
CA THR A 318 -30.54 2.82 -6.21
C THR A 318 -30.04 2.94 -4.79
N TYR A 319 -28.97 3.70 -4.58
CA TYR A 319 -28.42 3.90 -3.24
C TYR A 319 -29.28 4.90 -2.48
N HIS A 320 -29.72 4.48 -1.30
CA HIS A 320 -30.41 5.30 -0.31
C HIS A 320 -29.49 5.51 0.89
N VAL A 321 -29.70 6.59 1.63
CA VAL A 321 -28.78 6.93 2.73
C VAL A 321 -29.22 6.42 4.11
N GLY A 322 -30.43 5.87 4.24
CA GLY A 322 -30.96 5.37 5.52
C GLY A 322 -31.58 6.48 6.35
N ALA A 323 -31.81 6.39 7.65
CA ALA A 323 -31.48 5.29 8.54
C ALA A 323 -32.59 4.23 8.50
N GLY A 324 -32.18 2.96 8.48
CA GLY A 324 -33.14 1.86 8.41
C GLY A 324 -33.82 1.67 7.06
N PRO A 325 -34.70 0.67 6.93
CA PRO A 325 -35.02 -0.34 7.96
C PRO A 325 -33.85 -1.33 8.27
N ALA A 326 -32.74 -1.28 7.51
CA ALA A 326 -31.61 -2.13 7.79
C ALA A 326 -31.10 -1.91 9.22
N LYS A 327 -31.06 -3.00 9.99
CA LYS A 327 -30.53 -3.05 11.35
C LYS A 327 -29.53 -4.17 11.46
N LEU A 328 -28.31 -3.83 11.86
CA LEU A 328 -27.21 -4.78 11.99
C LEU A 328 -26.81 -4.96 13.45
N ARG A 329 -26.30 -6.15 13.75
CA ARG A 329 -25.40 -6.40 14.87
C ARG A 329 -24.00 -6.58 14.34
N VAL A 330 -23.06 -5.82 14.87
CA VAL A 330 -21.63 -5.91 14.55
C VAL A 330 -20.88 -6.20 15.84
N LYS A 331 -20.15 -7.31 15.88
CA LYS A 331 -19.30 -7.71 16.98
C LYS A 331 -17.87 -7.84 16.49
N VAL A 332 -16.96 -7.16 17.18
CA VAL A 332 -15.51 -7.28 17.01
C VAL A 332 -14.91 -7.53 18.38
N ASP A 333 -14.13 -8.57 18.51
CA ASP A 333 -13.38 -8.92 19.72
C ASP A 333 -11.90 -9.08 19.31
N MET A 334 -11.09 -8.08 19.66
CA MET A 334 -9.64 -8.07 19.44
C MET A 334 -8.95 -8.48 20.73
N ASP A 335 -7.87 -9.25 20.65
CA ASP A 335 -7.21 -9.83 21.83
C ASP A 335 -6.38 -8.83 22.66
N GLY A 336 -6.19 -7.62 22.16
CA GLY A 336 -5.53 -6.52 22.90
C GLY A 336 -4.09 -6.79 23.30
N LYS A 337 -3.38 -7.68 22.59
CA LYS A 337 -2.03 -8.11 22.99
C LYS A 337 -0.93 -7.31 22.34
N THR A 338 0.21 -7.31 23.01
CA THR A 338 1.49 -6.95 22.40
C THR A 338 2.14 -8.17 21.77
N ARG A 339 2.83 -7.96 20.64
CA ARG A 339 3.58 -8.99 19.89
C ARG A 339 4.96 -8.49 19.53
N SER A 340 5.89 -9.42 19.33
CA SER A 340 7.19 -9.09 18.78
C SER A 340 7.07 -8.85 17.27
N ILE A 341 7.77 -7.82 16.81
CA ILE A 341 8.03 -7.53 15.41
C ILE A 341 9.54 -7.45 15.19
N TRP A 342 9.99 -7.62 13.96
CA TRP A 342 11.41 -7.74 13.65
C TRP A 342 11.81 -6.86 12.46
N VAL A 343 12.69 -5.92 12.76
CA VAL A 343 13.28 -5.02 11.75
C VAL A 343 14.69 -5.49 11.42
N VAL A 344 15.02 -5.57 10.13
CA VAL A 344 16.35 -5.94 9.68
C VAL A 344 17.02 -4.73 9.06
N THR A 345 18.23 -4.40 9.52
CA THR A 345 19.06 -3.36 8.90
C THR A 345 20.40 -3.91 8.47
N GLY A 346 21.01 -3.28 7.47
CA GLY A 346 22.37 -3.57 7.03
C GLY A 346 22.96 -2.36 6.33
N LYS A 347 24.28 -2.21 6.37
CA LYS A 347 24.95 -1.02 5.86
C LYS A 347 25.95 -1.32 4.74
N ILE A 348 26.16 -0.35 3.88
CA ILE A 348 27.33 -0.24 3.02
C ILE A 348 28.02 1.06 3.40
N LEU A 349 29.15 0.96 4.08
CA LEU A 349 29.85 2.12 4.62
C LEU A 349 30.37 3.02 3.51
N GLY A 350 30.17 4.33 3.68
CA GLY A 350 30.66 5.36 2.78
C GLY A 350 32.18 5.59 2.90
N ASN A 351 32.79 6.08 1.82
CA ASN A 351 34.24 6.36 1.82
C ASN A 351 34.58 7.78 2.26
N ASP A 352 33.75 8.78 1.89
CA ASP A 352 34.14 10.20 2.04
C ASP A 352 33.39 10.86 3.20
N GLU A 353 32.12 10.54 3.37
CA GLU A 353 31.23 11.09 4.41
C GLU A 353 30.46 9.94 5.11
N PRO A 354 31.20 9.02 5.80
CA PRO A 354 30.59 7.81 6.38
C PRO A 354 29.54 8.11 7.47
N ASP A 355 29.63 9.27 8.14
CA ASP A 355 28.69 9.68 9.17
C ASP A 355 27.36 10.23 8.60
N GLN A 356 27.30 10.48 7.29
CA GLN A 356 26.06 10.83 6.62
C GLN A 356 25.42 9.57 6.03
N THR A 357 24.10 9.42 6.22
CA THR A 357 23.38 8.23 5.80
C THR A 357 22.28 8.52 4.78
N VAL A 358 22.15 7.64 3.80
CA VAL A 358 20.98 7.54 2.94
C VAL A 358 20.32 6.21 3.25
N ILE A 359 19.03 6.24 3.62
CA ILE A 359 18.29 5.06 4.02
C ILE A 359 17.44 4.61 2.85
N LEU A 360 17.49 3.32 2.50
CA LEU A 360 16.63 2.66 1.55
C LEU A 360 15.76 1.68 2.31
N GLY A 361 14.48 2.02 2.50
CA GLY A 361 13.53 1.25 3.27
C GLY A 361 12.49 0.54 2.43
N ASN A 362 12.05 -0.60 2.93
CA ASN A 362 10.85 -1.29 2.51
C ASN A 362 10.30 -2.15 3.65
N HIS A 363 8.98 -2.34 3.67
CA HIS A 363 8.41 -3.29 4.64
C HIS A 363 8.34 -4.70 4.07
N ARG A 364 8.06 -5.65 4.98
CA ARG A 364 8.06 -7.08 4.66
C ARG A 364 6.74 -7.75 5.00
N ASP A 365 6.08 -7.30 6.06
CA ASP A 365 4.78 -7.81 6.49
C ASP A 365 3.69 -7.53 5.46
N ALA A 366 2.69 -8.42 5.39
CA ALA A 366 1.60 -8.32 4.44
C ALA A 366 0.30 -8.86 5.03
N TRP A 367 -0.85 -8.37 4.58
CA TRP A 367 -2.16 -8.87 5.02
C TRP A 367 -2.43 -10.34 4.65
N ALA A 368 -1.78 -10.83 3.62
CA ALA A 368 -1.85 -12.21 3.15
C ALA A 368 -0.51 -12.57 2.50
N TYR A 369 -0.50 -12.87 1.20
CA TYR A 369 0.71 -13.27 0.45
C TYR A 369 1.60 -12.08 0.04
N GLY A 370 1.10 -10.86 0.07
CA GLY A 370 1.87 -9.66 -0.20
C GLY A 370 2.54 -9.59 -1.57
N GLY A 371 1.87 -10.03 -2.64
CA GLY A 371 2.50 -10.14 -3.96
C GLY A 371 2.99 -8.81 -4.51
N VAL A 372 2.13 -7.80 -4.57
CA VAL A 372 2.52 -6.43 -4.95
C VAL A 372 3.05 -5.71 -3.73
N ASP A 373 2.22 -5.59 -2.73
CA ASP A 373 2.42 -4.91 -1.45
C ASP A 373 2.71 -5.95 -0.36
N PRO A 374 3.97 -6.00 0.18
CA PRO A 374 5.17 -5.25 -0.25
C PRO A 374 6.26 -6.10 -0.91
N SER A 375 6.01 -7.40 -1.20
CA SER A 375 7.07 -8.32 -1.60
C SER A 375 7.75 -7.94 -2.91
N SER A 376 7.05 -7.21 -3.81
CA SER A 376 7.66 -6.67 -5.03
C SER A 376 8.80 -5.69 -4.71
N GLY A 377 8.56 -4.79 -3.75
CA GLY A 377 9.56 -3.85 -3.26
C GLY A 377 10.67 -4.53 -2.45
N THR A 378 10.33 -5.48 -1.56
CA THR A 378 11.33 -6.23 -0.79
C THR A 378 12.23 -7.08 -1.69
N ALA A 379 11.70 -7.71 -2.74
CA ALA A 379 12.51 -8.44 -3.72
C ALA A 379 13.47 -7.50 -4.48
N SER A 380 12.99 -6.31 -4.84
CA SER A 380 13.81 -5.25 -5.46
C SER A 380 14.89 -4.72 -4.51
N GLN A 381 14.56 -4.55 -3.23
CA GLN A 381 15.53 -4.14 -2.19
C GLN A 381 16.63 -5.20 -2.01
N LEU A 382 16.29 -6.50 -1.99
CA LEU A 382 17.28 -7.59 -1.90
C LEU A 382 18.21 -7.64 -3.11
N GLU A 383 17.68 -7.41 -4.31
CA GLU A 383 18.51 -7.32 -5.51
C GLU A 383 19.41 -6.07 -5.49
N ALA A 384 18.91 -4.93 -5.02
CA ALA A 384 19.70 -3.73 -4.81
C ALA A 384 20.83 -3.99 -3.79
N ALA A 385 20.52 -4.67 -2.68
CA ALA A 385 21.52 -5.08 -1.67
C ALA A 385 22.63 -5.93 -2.29
N ARG A 386 22.27 -6.90 -3.14
CA ARG A 386 23.22 -7.77 -3.82
C ARG A 386 24.15 -6.97 -4.74
N ILE A 387 23.59 -6.10 -5.56
CA ILE A 387 24.34 -5.26 -6.51
C ILE A 387 25.28 -4.30 -5.77
N LEU A 388 24.77 -3.59 -4.78
CA LEU A 388 25.52 -2.62 -4.00
C LEU A 388 26.64 -3.30 -3.21
N GLY A 389 26.41 -4.45 -2.62
CA GLY A 389 27.42 -5.24 -1.93
C GLY A 389 28.51 -5.75 -2.89
N GLU A 390 28.14 -6.20 -4.10
CA GLU A 390 29.12 -6.60 -5.11
C GLU A 390 29.99 -5.41 -5.58
N LEU A 391 29.39 -4.25 -5.81
CA LEU A 391 30.11 -3.03 -6.17
C LEU A 391 31.05 -2.59 -5.05
N ALA A 392 30.62 -2.63 -3.80
CA ALA A 392 31.45 -2.29 -2.64
C ALA A 392 32.68 -3.21 -2.53
N ARG A 393 32.51 -4.53 -2.70
CA ARG A 393 33.60 -5.51 -2.73
C ARG A 393 34.59 -5.26 -3.88
N LYS A 394 34.14 -4.68 -4.98
CA LYS A 394 34.98 -4.28 -6.12
C LYS A 394 35.61 -2.89 -5.98
N GLY A 395 35.47 -2.25 -4.81
CA GLY A 395 36.03 -0.93 -4.53
C GLY A 395 35.18 0.26 -4.99
N HIS A 396 33.93 0.01 -5.42
CA HIS A 396 32.98 1.05 -5.79
C HIS A 396 32.04 1.34 -4.63
N ARG A 397 32.54 1.91 -3.55
CA ARG A 397 31.74 2.31 -2.40
C ARG A 397 31.07 3.66 -2.63
N PRO A 398 29.89 3.87 -2.04
CA PRO A 398 29.24 5.17 -2.09
C PRO A 398 30.02 6.21 -1.28
N ARG A 399 29.75 7.48 -1.53
CA ARG A 399 30.35 8.59 -0.76
C ARG A 399 29.84 8.59 0.68
N ARG A 400 28.51 8.42 0.85
CA ARG A 400 27.80 8.33 2.13
C ARG A 400 27.48 6.89 2.46
N THR A 401 27.26 6.59 3.71
CA THR A 401 26.77 5.28 4.14
C THR A 401 25.36 5.06 3.63
N LEU A 402 25.12 3.90 3.01
CA LEU A 402 23.79 3.43 2.67
C LEU A 402 23.31 2.50 3.78
N VAL A 403 22.10 2.76 4.30
CA VAL A 403 21.41 1.88 5.24
C VAL A 403 20.26 1.23 4.50
N LEU A 404 20.21 -0.09 4.45
CA LEU A 404 19.07 -0.82 3.96
C LEU A 404 18.24 -1.25 5.16
N GLY A 405 16.98 -0.82 5.23
CA GLY A 405 16.03 -1.13 6.29
C GLY A 405 14.88 -1.97 5.73
N ASN A 406 14.63 -3.12 6.34
CA ASN A 406 13.52 -4.00 5.99
C ASN A 406 12.59 -4.10 7.22
N TRP A 407 11.46 -3.42 7.10
CA TRP A 407 10.56 -3.15 8.21
C TRP A 407 9.55 -4.26 8.42
N ASP A 408 9.03 -4.37 9.64
CA ASP A 408 7.90 -5.22 10.03
C ASP A 408 6.76 -4.33 10.56
N ALA A 409 5.53 -4.79 10.49
CA ALA A 409 4.33 -4.11 10.97
C ALA A 409 4.15 -2.69 10.42
N GLU A 410 4.45 -2.50 9.14
CA GLU A 410 4.09 -1.29 8.40
C GLU A 410 2.58 -1.19 8.28
N GLU A 411 1.95 -2.28 7.87
CA GLU A 411 0.51 -2.41 7.68
C GLU A 411 -0.30 -2.10 8.96
N ASP A 412 0.34 -2.20 10.11
CA ASP A 412 -0.22 -1.91 11.41
C ASP A 412 0.46 -0.65 12.01
N HIS A 413 0.17 0.54 11.47
CA HIS A 413 0.55 1.81 12.06
C HIS A 413 1.98 2.29 11.75
N LEU A 414 2.60 1.87 10.65
CA LEU A 414 3.98 2.19 10.27
C LEU A 414 4.99 1.80 11.37
N THR A 415 4.69 0.72 12.12
CA THR A 415 5.27 0.50 13.44
C THR A 415 6.77 0.25 13.38
N GLY A 416 7.23 -0.73 12.59
CA GLY A 416 8.64 -1.12 12.63
C GLY A 416 9.62 -0.03 12.21
N SER A 417 9.30 0.74 11.20
CA SER A 417 10.13 1.86 10.76
C SER A 417 10.14 3.00 11.78
N THR A 418 9.01 3.25 12.44
CA THR A 418 8.89 4.28 13.47
C THR A 418 9.68 3.90 14.72
N GLU A 419 9.51 2.68 15.24
CA GLU A 419 10.24 2.20 16.41
C GLU A 419 11.77 2.23 16.20
N TRP A 420 12.22 1.84 15.01
CA TRP A 420 13.64 1.95 14.65
C TRP A 420 14.08 3.41 14.56
N GLY A 421 13.28 4.26 13.94
CA GLY A 421 13.55 5.69 13.84
C GLY A 421 13.63 6.38 15.21
N GLU A 422 12.77 6.02 16.15
CA GLU A 422 12.76 6.54 17.51
C GLU A 422 13.94 6.01 18.34
N GLN A 423 14.31 4.75 18.18
CA GLN A 423 15.48 4.18 18.85
C GLN A 423 16.78 4.87 18.43
N PHE A 424 16.92 5.20 17.17
CA PHE A 424 18.12 5.82 16.60
C PHE A 424 17.94 7.32 16.27
N ALA A 425 16.97 7.97 16.93
CA ALA A 425 16.60 9.35 16.61
C ALA A 425 17.77 10.34 16.71
N GLN A 426 18.71 10.13 17.64
CA GLN A 426 19.85 11.00 17.83
C GLN A 426 20.83 10.86 16.64
N GLU A 427 21.17 9.65 16.26
CA GLU A 427 22.06 9.34 15.13
C GLU A 427 21.47 9.81 13.82
N LEU A 428 20.18 9.54 13.60
CA LEU A 428 19.45 9.95 12.41
C LEU A 428 19.36 11.48 12.32
N GLY A 429 19.07 12.15 13.43
CA GLY A 429 19.03 13.61 13.48
C GLY A 429 20.38 14.27 13.18
N ALA A 430 21.49 13.59 13.45
CA ALA A 430 22.83 14.08 13.17
C ALA A 430 23.31 13.78 11.74
N GLY A 431 22.91 12.65 11.14
CA GLY A 431 23.54 12.12 9.93
C GLY A 431 22.61 11.76 8.78
N ALA A 432 21.31 11.53 8.99
CA ALA A 432 20.41 11.13 7.90
C ALA A 432 20.16 12.29 6.92
N VAL A 433 20.46 12.05 5.65
CA VAL A 433 20.31 13.07 4.59
C VAL A 433 19.14 12.77 3.64
N ALA A 434 18.74 11.51 3.52
CA ALA A 434 17.59 11.10 2.72
C ALA A 434 17.04 9.74 3.19
N TYR A 435 15.73 9.56 3.03
CA TYR A 435 15.04 8.29 3.11
C TYR A 435 14.30 8.02 1.80
N LEU A 436 14.51 6.87 1.24
CA LEU A 436 13.86 6.39 0.02
C LEU A 436 13.04 5.15 0.38
N ASN A 437 11.73 5.23 0.23
CA ASN A 437 10.84 4.08 0.43
C ASN A 437 10.44 3.48 -0.91
N VAL A 438 10.38 2.14 -0.97
CA VAL A 438 10.05 1.45 -2.22
C VAL A 438 8.65 0.87 -2.20
N ASP A 439 8.21 0.31 -1.06
CA ASP A 439 6.93 -0.38 -0.88
C ASP A 439 6.63 -1.35 -2.04
N SER A 440 6.06 -0.87 -3.12
CA SER A 440 5.70 -1.65 -4.30
C SER A 440 6.55 -1.28 -5.52
N SER A 441 7.04 -2.30 -6.24
CA SER A 441 7.83 -2.19 -7.47
C SER A 441 7.13 -2.93 -8.61
N VAL A 442 6.21 -2.25 -9.31
CA VAL A 442 5.41 -2.80 -10.42
C VAL A 442 5.36 -1.85 -11.61
#